data_c2505ea6ad6498753a76cb4bd82a50e5
#
_entry.id   c2505ea6ad6498753a76cb4bd82a50e5
#
_cell.length_a   1.000
_cell.length_b   1.000
_cell.length_c   1.000
_cell.angle_alpha   90.00
_cell.angle_beta   90.00
_cell.angle_gamma   90.00
#
_symmetry.space_group_name_H-M   'P 1'
#
loop_
_entity.id
_entity.type
_entity.pdbx_description
1 polymer ?
#
loop_
_entity_poly.entity_id
_entity_poly.type
_entity_poly.pdbx_seq_one_letter_code
_entity_poly.pdbx_strand_id
1 'polypeptide(L)'
;ISIIGSSGSGKTTLLRCLNFLEKPDGGSISVRGETLFDAADPKTQLESEIRKKRLHFGLVFQNFNLFPQYTALQNVTLARELLSKERGGETKEEIEAAGRELLAQMGLADRAGHYPHQLSGGQQQRVAIARALALHPDILCFDEPTSALDPELTGEVLRVIRNLAEQKTTMIIVTHEMAFARDVADKVIFMDGGVIVEQGDPHQVIDHPREERTRQFLSHYAET
;
A
#
# COMPACT_ATOMS: atom_id res chain seq x y z
N ILE A 1 5.70 5.80 6.52
CA ILE A 1 6.14 6.88 5.61
C ILE A 1 4.99 7.28 4.72
N SER A 2 4.73 8.59 4.55
CA SER A 2 3.79 9.08 3.53
C SER A 2 4.55 9.84 2.43
N ILE A 3 4.13 9.62 1.18
CA ILE A 3 4.66 10.29 -0.01
C ILE A 3 3.56 11.19 -0.56
N ILE A 4 3.82 12.50 -0.61
CA ILE A 4 2.90 13.53 -1.10
C ILE A 4 3.50 14.25 -2.31
N GLY A 5 2.69 14.94 -3.08
CA GLY A 5 3.15 15.72 -4.24
C GLY A 5 2.10 15.82 -5.34
N SER A 6 2.35 16.68 -6.31
CA SER A 6 1.45 16.92 -7.43
C SER A 6 1.24 15.67 -8.31
N SER A 7 0.15 15.66 -9.08
CA SER A 7 -0.08 14.62 -10.10
C SER A 7 1.08 14.62 -11.10
N GLY A 8 1.54 13.43 -11.50
CA GLY A 8 2.68 13.29 -12.41
C GLY A 8 4.06 13.49 -11.77
N SER A 9 4.17 13.71 -10.47
CA SER A 9 5.49 13.89 -9.79
C SER A 9 6.29 12.60 -9.60
N GLY A 10 5.80 11.44 -10.05
CA GLY A 10 6.53 10.18 -10.02
C GLY A 10 6.27 9.30 -8.79
N LYS A 11 5.36 9.66 -7.88
CA LYS A 11 5.05 8.91 -6.64
C LYS A 11 4.66 7.45 -6.90
N THR A 12 3.67 7.23 -7.77
CA THR A 12 3.22 5.90 -8.18
C THR A 12 4.32 5.10 -8.86
N THR A 13 5.13 5.74 -9.73
CA THR A 13 6.28 5.09 -10.37
C THR A 13 7.31 4.65 -9.36
N LEU A 14 7.67 5.51 -8.39
CA LEU A 14 8.56 5.15 -7.30
C LEU A 14 8.01 3.96 -6.50
N LEU A 15 6.72 4.00 -6.14
CA LEU A 15 6.08 2.91 -5.39
C LEU A 15 6.11 1.59 -6.19
N ARG A 16 5.87 1.64 -7.51
CA ARG A 16 5.92 0.46 -8.39
C ARG A 16 7.32 -0.09 -8.56
N CYS A 17 8.34 0.76 -8.57
CA CYS A 17 9.73 0.32 -8.55
C CYS A 17 10.07 -0.39 -7.22
N LEU A 18 9.63 0.15 -6.09
CA LEU A 18 9.88 -0.45 -4.77
C LEU A 18 9.29 -1.86 -4.63
N ASN A 19 8.12 -2.12 -5.20
CA ASN A 19 7.45 -3.42 -5.15
C ASN A 19 7.67 -4.29 -6.41
N PHE A 20 8.64 -3.91 -7.26
CA PHE A 20 9.03 -4.64 -8.47
C PHE A 20 7.92 -4.82 -9.53
N LEU A 21 6.91 -3.96 -9.56
CA LEU A 21 5.97 -3.88 -10.69
C LEU A 21 6.59 -3.16 -11.88
N GLU A 22 7.50 -2.23 -11.63
CA GLU A 22 8.36 -1.60 -12.62
C GLU A 22 9.82 -1.82 -12.25
N LYS A 23 10.68 -1.93 -13.26
CA LYS A 23 12.11 -2.13 -13.05
C LYS A 23 12.80 -0.77 -12.92
N PRO A 24 13.50 -0.48 -11.81
CA PRO A 24 14.33 0.71 -11.72
C PRO A 24 15.50 0.68 -12.71
N ASP A 25 15.85 1.83 -13.28
CA ASP A 25 17.02 1.96 -14.18
C ASP A 25 18.35 2.06 -13.39
N GLY A 26 18.30 2.44 -12.12
CA GLY A 26 19.47 2.64 -11.28
C GLY A 26 19.18 2.51 -9.79
N GLY A 27 20.24 2.46 -8.99
CA GLY A 27 20.14 2.37 -7.54
C GLY A 27 19.99 0.96 -7.00
N SER A 28 19.67 0.87 -5.69
CA SER A 28 19.46 -0.40 -5.00
C SER A 28 18.26 -0.32 -4.05
N ILE A 29 17.61 -1.47 -3.80
CA ILE A 29 16.52 -1.62 -2.85
C ILE A 29 16.94 -2.67 -1.84
N SER A 30 16.89 -2.31 -0.54
CA SER A 30 17.22 -3.22 0.56
C SER A 30 16.11 -3.23 1.60
N VAL A 31 15.76 -4.41 2.11
CA VAL A 31 14.80 -4.61 3.19
C VAL A 31 15.46 -5.41 4.30
N ARG A 32 15.42 -4.92 5.53
CA ARG A 32 16.04 -5.56 6.71
C ARG A 32 17.52 -5.92 6.52
N GLY A 33 18.25 -5.11 5.73
CA GLY A 33 19.68 -5.33 5.44
C GLY A 33 19.96 -6.33 4.30
N GLU A 34 18.93 -6.95 3.74
CA GLU A 34 19.04 -7.78 2.55
C GLU A 34 18.85 -6.91 1.30
N THR A 35 19.80 -6.98 0.34
CA THR A 35 19.67 -6.31 -0.95
C THR A 35 18.73 -7.10 -1.86
N LEU A 36 17.54 -6.57 -2.08
CA LEU A 36 16.55 -7.19 -2.96
C LEU A 36 16.79 -6.87 -4.44
N PHE A 37 17.31 -5.68 -4.73
CA PHE A 37 17.61 -5.21 -6.09
C PHE A 37 18.86 -4.35 -6.07
N ASP A 38 19.70 -4.55 -7.09
CA ASP A 38 20.82 -3.66 -7.40
C ASP A 38 20.92 -3.57 -8.93
N ALA A 39 20.84 -2.35 -9.46
CA ALA A 39 20.93 -2.11 -10.89
C ALA A 39 22.30 -2.53 -11.46
N ALA A 40 23.36 -2.56 -10.64
CA ALA A 40 24.69 -3.01 -11.01
C ALA A 40 24.86 -4.55 -10.97
N ASP A 41 23.95 -5.29 -10.31
CA ASP A 41 24.01 -6.75 -10.22
C ASP A 41 22.88 -7.43 -11.01
N PRO A 42 23.13 -7.96 -12.22
CA PRO A 42 22.12 -8.64 -13.04
C PRO A 42 21.45 -9.83 -12.35
N LYS A 43 22.08 -10.46 -11.37
CA LYS A 43 21.51 -11.62 -10.64
C LYS A 43 20.28 -11.20 -9.83
N THR A 44 20.27 -9.99 -9.30
CA THR A 44 19.14 -9.46 -8.53
C THR A 44 17.92 -9.17 -9.41
N GLN A 45 18.09 -9.17 -10.74
CA GLN A 45 17.09 -8.78 -11.74
C GLN A 45 16.44 -9.98 -12.43
N LEU A 46 16.80 -11.21 -12.05
CA LEU A 46 16.18 -12.41 -12.60
C LEU A 46 14.72 -12.50 -12.15
N GLU A 47 13.80 -12.81 -13.08
CA GLU A 47 12.36 -12.89 -12.77
C GLU A 47 12.04 -13.90 -11.66
N SER A 48 12.77 -15.02 -11.61
CA SER A 48 12.65 -15.99 -10.53
C SER A 48 12.96 -15.42 -9.14
N GLU A 49 13.94 -14.51 -9.07
CA GLU A 49 14.31 -13.83 -7.82
C GLU A 49 13.34 -12.70 -7.51
N ILE A 50 12.96 -11.91 -8.52
CA ILE A 50 11.97 -10.82 -8.35
C ILE A 50 10.65 -11.37 -7.82
N ARG A 51 10.18 -12.53 -8.30
CA ARG A 51 8.95 -13.16 -7.81
C ARG A 51 9.00 -13.46 -6.31
N LYS A 52 10.15 -13.94 -5.79
CA LYS A 52 10.33 -14.17 -4.35
C LYS A 52 10.33 -12.86 -3.57
N LYS A 53 11.00 -11.85 -4.11
CA LYS A 53 11.17 -10.53 -3.47
C LYS A 53 9.87 -9.72 -3.41
N ARG A 54 8.97 -9.90 -4.37
CA ARG A 54 7.62 -9.32 -4.33
C ARG A 54 6.83 -9.73 -3.08
N LEU A 55 7.14 -10.87 -2.47
CA LEU A 55 6.47 -11.32 -1.24
C LEU A 55 6.78 -10.45 -0.01
N HIS A 56 7.87 -9.67 -0.05
CA HIS A 56 8.16 -8.68 0.99
C HIS A 56 7.18 -7.50 0.98
N PHE A 57 6.42 -7.32 -0.12
CA PHE A 57 5.55 -6.17 -0.32
C PHE A 57 4.10 -6.59 -0.51
N GLY A 58 3.21 -6.01 0.27
CA GLY A 58 1.78 -6.01 -0.01
C GLY A 58 1.42 -4.72 -0.75
N LEU A 59 0.60 -4.79 -1.80
CA LEU A 59 0.19 -3.60 -2.56
C LEU A 59 -1.31 -3.44 -2.57
N VAL A 60 -1.75 -2.24 -2.23
CA VAL A 60 -3.12 -1.77 -2.29
C VAL A 60 -3.19 -0.68 -3.36
N PHE A 61 -3.96 -0.94 -4.41
CA PHE A 61 -4.12 -0.04 -5.56
C PHE A 61 -5.20 1.01 -5.33
N GLN A 62 -5.15 2.08 -6.10
CA GLN A 62 -6.18 3.11 -6.18
C GLN A 62 -7.55 2.53 -6.55
N ASN A 63 -7.62 1.67 -7.57
CA ASN A 63 -8.82 0.98 -8.03
C ASN A 63 -8.82 -0.43 -7.46
N PHE A 64 -9.29 -0.66 -6.30
CA PHE A 64 -9.41 -1.92 -5.54
C PHE A 64 -8.82 -3.19 -6.20
N ASN A 65 -8.95 -3.37 -7.51
CA ASN A 65 -8.46 -4.47 -8.35
C ASN A 65 -8.81 -5.85 -7.78
N LEU A 66 -10.03 -5.98 -7.27
CA LEU A 66 -10.56 -7.27 -6.84
C LEU A 66 -10.93 -8.12 -8.06
N PHE A 67 -10.73 -9.42 -7.94
CA PHE A 67 -11.18 -10.38 -8.94
C PHE A 67 -12.71 -10.50 -8.87
N PRO A 68 -13.46 -10.07 -9.92
CA PRO A 68 -14.92 -9.96 -9.85
C PRO A 68 -15.62 -11.31 -9.74
N GLN A 69 -14.97 -12.39 -10.19
CA GLN A 69 -15.47 -13.77 -10.14
C GLN A 69 -15.26 -14.45 -8.79
N TYR A 70 -14.53 -13.83 -7.87
CA TYR A 70 -14.25 -14.37 -6.54
C TYR A 70 -14.98 -13.58 -5.46
N THR A 71 -15.39 -14.28 -4.40
CA THR A 71 -15.94 -13.65 -3.19
C THR A 71 -14.84 -12.84 -2.45
N ALA A 72 -15.25 -12.04 -1.45
CA ALA A 72 -14.31 -11.32 -0.60
C ALA A 72 -13.28 -12.26 0.04
N LEU A 73 -13.73 -13.39 0.61
CA LEU A 73 -12.84 -14.39 1.19
C LEU A 73 -11.88 -14.96 0.15
N GLN A 74 -12.37 -15.35 -1.01
CA GLN A 74 -11.53 -15.90 -2.08
C GLN A 74 -10.50 -14.88 -2.61
N ASN A 75 -10.87 -13.59 -2.70
CA ASN A 75 -9.92 -12.54 -3.04
C ASN A 75 -8.77 -12.43 -2.02
N VAL A 76 -9.06 -12.61 -0.74
CA VAL A 76 -8.06 -12.56 0.33
C VAL A 76 -7.18 -13.82 0.33
N THR A 77 -7.76 -15.01 0.12
CA THR A 77 -7.04 -16.29 0.30
C THR A 77 -6.28 -16.77 -0.93
N LEU A 78 -6.64 -16.31 -2.14
CA LEU A 78 -6.14 -16.83 -3.42
C LEU A 78 -4.62 -16.94 -3.48
N ALA A 79 -3.91 -15.88 -3.15
CA ALA A 79 -2.44 -15.86 -3.27
C ALA A 79 -1.78 -16.83 -2.29
N ARG A 80 -2.33 -16.95 -1.07
CA ARG A 80 -1.84 -17.87 -0.05
C ARG A 80 -2.12 -19.33 -0.42
N GLU A 81 -3.29 -19.61 -0.99
CA GLU A 81 -3.62 -20.95 -1.53
C GLU A 81 -2.67 -21.35 -2.67
N LEU A 82 -2.33 -20.44 -3.58
CA LEU A 82 -1.38 -20.71 -4.67
C LEU A 82 0.02 -21.00 -4.13
N LEU A 83 0.48 -20.22 -3.16
CA LEU A 83 1.79 -20.45 -2.52
C LEU A 83 1.82 -21.76 -1.75
N SER A 84 0.76 -22.10 -1.01
CA SER A 84 0.69 -23.38 -0.29
C SER A 84 0.69 -24.57 -1.23
N LYS A 85 0.02 -24.48 -2.40
CA LYS A 85 0.08 -25.52 -3.44
C LYS A 85 1.49 -25.70 -4.02
N GLU A 86 2.25 -24.59 -4.16
CA GLU A 86 3.60 -24.62 -4.74
C GLU A 86 4.64 -25.12 -3.74
N ARG A 87 4.54 -24.73 -2.48
CA ARG A 87 5.59 -24.95 -1.45
C ARG A 87 5.20 -25.97 -0.37
N GLY A 88 3.93 -26.31 -0.30
CA GLY A 88 3.35 -27.04 0.83
C GLY A 88 3.17 -26.14 2.05
N GLY A 89 2.62 -26.69 3.10
CA GLY A 89 2.57 -26.07 4.44
C GLY A 89 1.15 -25.98 5.00
N GLU A 90 0.31 -25.09 4.47
CA GLU A 90 -1.01 -24.83 5.07
C GLU A 90 -2.13 -25.62 4.39
N THR A 91 -3.10 -26.05 5.16
CA THR A 91 -4.35 -26.61 4.65
C THR A 91 -5.28 -25.51 4.15
N LYS A 92 -6.25 -25.88 3.33
CA LYS A 92 -7.27 -24.93 2.84
C LYS A 92 -8.07 -24.33 3.99
N GLU A 93 -8.41 -25.14 4.96
CA GLU A 93 -9.19 -24.75 6.15
C GLU A 93 -8.43 -23.70 6.99
N GLU A 94 -7.12 -23.88 7.17
CA GLU A 94 -6.28 -22.91 7.88
C GLU A 94 -6.20 -21.58 7.13
N ILE A 95 -6.03 -21.62 5.79
CA ILE A 95 -5.99 -20.42 4.95
C ILE A 95 -7.33 -19.67 4.98
N GLU A 96 -8.46 -20.40 4.88
CA GLU A 96 -9.79 -19.80 4.97
C GLU A 96 -10.05 -19.18 6.35
N ALA A 97 -9.64 -19.84 7.42
CA ALA A 97 -9.78 -19.32 8.78
C ALA A 97 -9.01 -18.01 8.94
N ALA A 98 -7.75 -17.96 8.51
CA ALA A 98 -6.93 -16.75 8.52
C ALA A 98 -7.51 -15.63 7.64
N GLY A 99 -8.06 -15.97 6.47
CA GLY A 99 -8.74 -15.01 5.60
C GLY A 99 -9.99 -14.40 6.25
N ARG A 100 -10.78 -15.20 6.97
CA ARG A 100 -11.94 -14.71 7.73
C ARG A 100 -11.54 -13.80 8.88
N GLU A 101 -10.44 -14.11 9.55
CA GLU A 101 -9.90 -13.25 10.62
C GLU A 101 -9.46 -11.89 10.07
N LEU A 102 -8.76 -11.86 8.93
CA LEU A 102 -8.38 -10.61 8.26
C LEU A 102 -9.61 -9.80 7.84
N LEU A 103 -10.64 -10.43 7.28
CA LEU A 103 -11.89 -9.74 6.96
C LEU A 103 -12.59 -9.21 8.22
N ALA A 104 -12.58 -9.93 9.32
CA ALA A 104 -13.13 -9.46 10.59
C ALA A 104 -12.37 -8.23 11.13
N GLN A 105 -11.05 -8.23 11.05
CA GLN A 105 -10.21 -7.07 11.40
C GLN A 105 -10.53 -5.83 10.53
N MET A 106 -10.97 -6.05 9.28
CA MET A 106 -11.44 -4.99 8.37
C MET A 106 -12.90 -4.60 8.61
N GLY A 107 -13.59 -5.19 9.60
CA GLY A 107 -15.02 -4.97 9.85
C GLY A 107 -15.93 -5.58 8.78
N LEU A 108 -15.52 -6.69 8.15
CA LEU A 108 -16.20 -7.36 7.05
C LEU A 108 -16.50 -8.83 7.33
N ALA A 109 -16.64 -9.23 8.60
CA ALA A 109 -16.87 -10.63 8.99
C ALA A 109 -18.12 -11.24 8.31
N ASP A 110 -19.18 -10.45 8.18
CA ASP A 110 -20.46 -10.82 7.56
C ASP A 110 -20.46 -10.74 6.03
N ARG A 111 -19.36 -10.25 5.43
CA ARG A 111 -19.23 -10.02 3.98
C ARG A 111 -18.33 -11.04 3.27
N ALA A 112 -17.81 -12.04 3.97
CA ALA A 112 -16.86 -13.02 3.42
C ALA A 112 -17.35 -13.71 2.13
N GLY A 113 -18.64 -14.00 2.03
CA GLY A 113 -19.28 -14.64 0.87
C GLY A 113 -19.75 -13.69 -0.24
N HIS A 114 -19.59 -12.36 -0.08
CA HIS A 114 -20.04 -11.38 -1.06
C HIS A 114 -19.04 -11.22 -2.21
N TYR A 115 -19.56 -11.00 -3.40
CA TYR A 115 -18.76 -10.65 -4.58
C TYR A 115 -18.51 -9.15 -4.62
N PRO A 116 -17.45 -8.68 -5.34
CA PRO A 116 -17.10 -7.25 -5.40
C PRO A 116 -18.28 -6.33 -5.76
N HIS A 117 -19.14 -6.72 -6.72
CA HIS A 117 -20.29 -5.93 -7.13
C HIS A 117 -21.39 -5.79 -6.05
N GLN A 118 -21.32 -6.57 -4.98
CA GLN A 118 -22.24 -6.51 -3.83
C GLN A 118 -21.66 -5.68 -2.66
N LEU A 119 -20.46 -5.12 -2.82
CA LEU A 119 -19.73 -4.37 -1.81
C LEU A 119 -19.65 -2.89 -2.20
N SER A 120 -19.75 -2.00 -1.21
CA SER A 120 -19.46 -0.57 -1.42
C SER A 120 -17.98 -0.36 -1.78
N GLY A 121 -17.62 0.78 -2.35
CA GLY A 121 -16.21 1.11 -2.66
C GLY A 121 -15.30 0.99 -1.44
N GLY A 122 -15.71 1.51 -0.30
CA GLY A 122 -14.95 1.39 0.96
C GLY A 122 -14.83 -0.05 1.45
N GLN A 123 -15.86 -0.89 1.26
CA GLN A 123 -15.78 -2.32 1.56
C GLN A 123 -14.83 -3.04 0.61
N GLN A 124 -14.87 -2.74 -0.69
CA GLN A 124 -13.95 -3.31 -1.67
C GLN A 124 -12.50 -2.95 -1.34
N GLN A 125 -12.24 -1.69 -0.96
CA GLN A 125 -10.89 -1.26 -0.56
C GLN A 125 -10.41 -1.99 0.69
N ARG A 126 -11.28 -2.19 1.68
CA ARG A 126 -10.94 -2.96 2.88
C ARG A 126 -10.66 -4.45 2.58
N VAL A 127 -11.36 -5.05 1.60
CA VAL A 127 -11.00 -6.39 1.08
C VAL A 127 -9.64 -6.37 0.40
N ALA A 128 -9.31 -5.33 -0.38
CA ALA A 128 -8.00 -5.19 -1.02
C ALA A 128 -6.86 -5.05 0.01
N ILE A 129 -7.11 -4.35 1.13
CA ILE A 129 -6.17 -4.26 2.26
C ILE A 129 -5.98 -5.65 2.91
N ALA A 130 -7.08 -6.37 3.21
CA ALA A 130 -7.02 -7.72 3.77
C ALA A 130 -6.23 -8.68 2.85
N ARG A 131 -6.45 -8.60 1.53
CA ARG A 131 -5.71 -9.37 0.52
C ARG A 131 -4.22 -9.07 0.55
N ALA A 132 -3.84 -7.80 0.66
CA ALA A 132 -2.44 -7.39 0.71
C ALA A 132 -1.75 -7.89 1.99
N LEU A 133 -2.47 -7.98 3.12
CA LEU A 133 -1.97 -8.50 4.39
C LEU A 133 -1.87 -10.03 4.44
N ALA A 134 -2.62 -10.75 3.60
CA ALA A 134 -2.76 -12.21 3.67
C ALA A 134 -1.43 -12.98 3.51
N LEU A 135 -0.44 -12.40 2.86
CA LEU A 135 0.90 -12.98 2.67
C LEU A 135 1.91 -12.54 3.74
N HIS A 136 1.47 -11.83 4.78
CA HIS A 136 2.34 -11.29 5.84
C HIS A 136 3.55 -10.51 5.31
N PRO A 137 3.34 -9.49 4.45
CA PRO A 137 4.44 -8.73 3.86
C PRO A 137 5.22 -7.96 4.92
N ASP A 138 6.51 -7.71 4.65
CA ASP A 138 7.33 -6.84 5.51
C ASP A 138 6.91 -5.37 5.40
N ILE A 139 6.43 -4.96 4.22
CA ILE A 139 6.06 -3.58 3.91
C ILE A 139 4.72 -3.57 3.16
N LEU A 140 3.78 -2.78 3.63
CA LEU A 140 2.50 -2.56 2.96
C LEU A 140 2.54 -1.24 2.19
N CYS A 141 2.34 -1.31 0.89
CA CYS A 141 2.34 -0.17 -0.02
C CYS A 141 0.92 0.23 -0.39
N PHE A 142 0.61 1.51 -0.29
CA PHE A 142 -0.68 2.08 -0.68
C PHE A 142 -0.48 3.11 -1.80
N ASP A 143 -1.15 2.90 -2.93
CA ASP A 143 -1.16 3.83 -4.05
C ASP A 143 -2.49 4.58 -4.08
N GLU A 144 -2.56 5.74 -3.43
CA GLU A 144 -3.73 6.59 -3.33
C GLU A 144 -5.01 5.83 -2.90
N PRO A 145 -5.03 5.21 -1.71
CA PRO A 145 -6.06 4.23 -1.33
C PRO A 145 -7.48 4.79 -1.19
N THR A 146 -7.64 6.11 -1.21
CA THR A 146 -8.94 6.79 -1.03
C THR A 146 -9.43 7.54 -2.26
N SER A 147 -8.60 7.72 -3.28
CA SER A 147 -8.90 8.59 -4.43
C SER A 147 -10.08 8.13 -5.31
N ALA A 148 -10.45 6.85 -5.24
CA ALA A 148 -11.61 6.28 -5.94
C ALA A 148 -12.86 6.19 -5.04
N LEU A 149 -12.88 6.85 -3.88
CA LEU A 149 -13.94 6.77 -2.89
C LEU A 149 -14.64 8.10 -2.69
N ASP A 150 -15.94 8.03 -2.36
CA ASP A 150 -16.68 9.18 -1.87
C ASP A 150 -16.14 9.64 -0.50
N PRO A 151 -16.26 10.93 -0.15
CA PRO A 151 -15.72 11.48 1.11
C PRO A 151 -16.20 10.74 2.36
N GLU A 152 -17.45 10.25 2.38
CA GLU A 152 -18.00 9.48 3.51
C GLU A 152 -17.27 8.14 3.71
N LEU A 153 -16.90 7.46 2.62
CA LEU A 153 -16.21 6.18 2.65
C LEU A 153 -14.69 6.31 2.88
N THR A 154 -14.12 7.47 2.51
CA THR A 154 -12.71 7.79 2.74
C THR A 154 -12.35 7.64 4.21
N GLY A 155 -13.16 8.20 5.13
CA GLY A 155 -12.91 8.13 6.57
C GLY A 155 -12.84 6.70 7.13
N GLU A 156 -13.63 5.76 6.59
CA GLU A 156 -13.59 4.36 7.01
C GLU A 156 -12.27 3.68 6.63
N VAL A 157 -11.79 3.91 5.41
CA VAL A 157 -10.52 3.34 4.92
C VAL A 157 -9.33 3.94 5.66
N LEU A 158 -9.30 5.26 5.84
CA LEU A 158 -8.24 5.93 6.59
C LEU A 158 -8.16 5.45 8.04
N ARG A 159 -9.30 5.15 8.68
CA ARG A 159 -9.34 4.56 10.03
C ARG A 159 -8.67 3.19 10.07
N VAL A 160 -8.94 2.34 9.08
CA VAL A 160 -8.28 1.02 8.97
C VAL A 160 -6.76 1.18 8.83
N ILE A 161 -6.30 2.10 7.95
CA ILE A 161 -4.86 2.33 7.77
C ILE A 161 -4.22 2.90 9.05
N ARG A 162 -4.93 3.79 9.78
CA ARG A 162 -4.48 4.29 11.09
C ARG A 162 -4.31 3.17 12.10
N ASN A 163 -5.27 2.25 12.21
CA ASN A 163 -5.17 1.10 13.11
C ASN A 163 -3.97 0.21 12.77
N LEU A 164 -3.64 0.02 11.48
CA LEU A 164 -2.44 -0.70 11.05
C LEU A 164 -1.16 0.04 11.46
N ALA A 165 -1.14 1.38 11.41
CA ALA A 165 -0.02 2.18 11.87
C ALA A 165 0.18 2.04 13.40
N GLU A 166 -0.88 2.05 14.18
CA GLU A 166 -0.85 1.85 15.64
C GLU A 166 -0.29 0.46 16.00
N GLN A 167 -0.55 -0.56 15.17
CA GLN A 167 0.00 -1.91 15.29
C GLN A 167 1.47 -2.01 14.82
N LYS A 168 2.10 -0.87 14.47
CA LYS A 168 3.50 -0.79 13.99
C LYS A 168 3.74 -1.51 12.66
N THR A 169 2.71 -1.65 11.82
CA THR A 169 2.88 -2.14 10.46
C THR A 169 3.75 -1.16 9.65
N THR A 170 4.80 -1.66 9.02
CA THR A 170 5.63 -0.82 8.14
C THR A 170 4.87 -0.50 6.86
N MET A 171 4.67 0.78 6.57
CA MET A 171 3.87 1.21 5.43
C MET A 171 4.53 2.33 4.63
N ILE A 172 4.30 2.30 3.31
CA ILE A 172 4.57 3.40 2.39
C ILE A 172 3.25 3.79 1.75
N ILE A 173 2.81 5.03 1.97
CA ILE A 173 1.48 5.50 1.57
C ILE A 173 1.63 6.71 0.64
N VAL A 174 1.28 6.53 -0.63
CA VAL A 174 1.06 7.65 -1.55
C VAL A 174 -0.34 8.19 -1.30
N THR A 175 -0.47 9.46 -0.95
CA THR A 175 -1.77 10.04 -0.57
C THR A 175 -1.86 11.53 -0.88
N HIS A 176 -3.09 12.00 -1.09
CA HIS A 176 -3.47 13.41 -1.14
C HIS A 176 -4.15 13.90 0.15
N GLU A 177 -4.29 13.03 1.14
CA GLU A 177 -4.88 13.35 2.44
C GLU A 177 -3.81 13.95 3.37
N MET A 178 -3.60 15.28 3.30
CA MET A 178 -2.51 15.95 4.02
C MET A 178 -2.62 15.83 5.54
N ALA A 179 -3.82 15.98 6.10
CA ALA A 179 -4.06 15.83 7.52
C ALA A 179 -3.76 14.38 7.99
N PHE A 180 -4.16 13.39 7.20
CA PHE A 180 -3.86 11.99 7.48
C PHE A 180 -2.34 11.71 7.41
N ALA A 181 -1.65 12.22 6.38
CA ALA A 181 -0.20 12.06 6.26
C ALA A 181 0.54 12.68 7.44
N ARG A 182 0.13 13.88 7.90
CA ARG A 182 0.70 14.54 9.05
C ARG A 182 0.51 13.75 10.35
N ASP A 183 -0.70 13.21 10.57
CA ASP A 183 -1.09 12.63 11.86
C ASP A 183 -0.64 11.16 12.02
N VAL A 184 -0.38 10.45 10.91
CA VAL A 184 -0.14 8.99 10.93
C VAL A 184 1.28 8.61 10.54
N ALA A 185 1.96 9.40 9.72
CA ALA A 185 3.30 9.04 9.27
C ALA A 185 4.38 9.40 10.30
N ASP A 186 5.44 8.58 10.37
CA ASP A 186 6.68 8.93 11.08
C ASP A 186 7.59 9.82 10.22
N LYS A 187 7.35 9.82 8.92
CA LYS A 187 8.12 10.61 7.94
C LYS A 187 7.26 10.94 6.74
N VAL A 188 7.36 12.18 6.26
CA VAL A 188 6.75 12.63 5.01
C VAL A 188 7.84 12.92 3.98
N ILE A 189 7.58 12.54 2.73
CA ILE A 189 8.41 12.83 1.55
C ILE A 189 7.55 13.61 0.56
N PHE A 190 7.97 14.81 0.23
CA PHE A 190 7.36 15.62 -0.83
C PHE A 190 8.14 15.45 -2.13
N MET A 191 7.43 15.03 -3.18
CA MET A 191 7.99 14.84 -4.53
C MET A 191 7.37 15.83 -5.51
N ASP A 192 8.22 16.43 -6.36
CA ASP A 192 7.80 17.24 -7.50
C ASP A 192 8.78 17.06 -8.66
N GLY A 193 8.26 17.02 -9.90
CA GLY A 193 9.09 16.88 -11.10
C GLY A 193 10.02 15.65 -11.12
N GLY A 194 9.63 14.56 -10.47
CA GLY A 194 10.42 13.30 -10.44
C GLY A 194 11.51 13.24 -9.37
N VAL A 195 11.65 14.27 -8.53
CA VAL A 195 12.66 14.34 -7.48
C VAL A 195 12.05 14.53 -6.09
N ILE A 196 12.76 14.11 -5.07
CA ILE A 196 12.43 14.44 -3.68
C ILE A 196 12.89 15.89 -3.43
N VAL A 197 11.92 16.77 -3.19
CA VAL A 197 12.17 18.18 -2.91
C VAL A 197 12.40 18.41 -1.42
N GLU A 198 11.54 17.80 -0.58
CA GLU A 198 11.63 17.92 0.87
C GLU A 198 11.24 16.61 1.55
N GLN A 199 11.87 16.31 2.69
CA GLN A 199 11.51 15.15 3.50
C GLN A 199 11.86 15.37 4.95
N GLY A 200 11.08 14.80 5.86
CA GLY A 200 11.37 14.95 7.29
C GLY A 200 10.21 14.56 8.18
N ASP A 201 10.20 15.13 9.37
CA ASP A 201 9.11 15.05 10.32
C ASP A 201 7.81 15.57 9.67
N PRO A 202 6.67 14.87 9.85
CA PRO A 202 5.41 15.24 9.21
C PRO A 202 4.95 16.66 9.52
N HIS A 203 5.03 17.10 10.78
CA HIS A 203 4.65 18.47 11.16
C HIS A 203 5.60 19.51 10.56
N GLN A 204 6.91 19.19 10.47
CA GLN A 204 7.85 20.10 9.85
C GLN A 204 7.58 20.25 8.35
N VAL A 205 7.35 19.13 7.62
CA VAL A 205 7.14 19.16 6.16
C VAL A 205 5.79 19.75 5.80
N ILE A 206 4.73 19.46 6.56
CA ILE A 206 3.35 19.86 6.23
C ILE A 206 2.99 21.22 6.84
N ASP A 207 3.27 21.44 8.14
CA ASP A 207 2.85 22.67 8.83
C ASP A 207 3.90 23.80 8.71
N HIS A 208 5.19 23.45 8.57
CA HIS A 208 6.31 24.39 8.53
C HIS A 208 7.32 24.05 7.42
N PRO A 209 6.89 23.98 6.14
CA PRO A 209 7.74 23.59 5.04
C PRO A 209 8.91 24.56 4.83
N ARG A 210 10.10 24.03 4.62
CA ARG A 210 11.34 24.81 4.41
C ARG A 210 11.50 25.23 2.96
N GLU A 211 11.12 24.31 2.05
CA GLU A 211 11.26 24.51 0.62
C GLU A 211 10.11 25.35 0.05
N GLU A 212 10.43 26.33 -0.78
CA GLU A 212 9.42 27.19 -1.43
C GLU A 212 8.40 26.39 -2.24
N ARG A 213 8.87 25.37 -2.94
CA ARG A 213 8.03 24.50 -3.75
C ARG A 213 7.03 23.69 -2.92
N THR A 214 7.46 23.25 -1.73
CA THR A 214 6.58 22.57 -0.76
C THR A 214 5.50 23.53 -0.25
N ARG A 215 5.86 24.78 0.09
CA ARG A 215 4.90 25.82 0.50
C ARG A 215 3.84 26.08 -0.57
N GLN A 216 4.28 26.24 -1.82
CA GLN A 216 3.38 26.45 -2.96
C GLN A 216 2.41 25.29 -3.16
N PHE A 217 2.89 24.04 -3.04
CA PHE A 217 2.04 22.86 -3.15
C PHE A 217 1.01 22.81 -2.03
N LEU A 218 1.42 23.00 -0.78
CA LEU A 218 0.55 22.88 0.39
C LEU A 218 -0.45 24.02 0.50
N SER A 219 -0.16 25.23 -0.03
CA SER A 219 -1.11 26.35 -0.02
C SER A 219 -2.42 26.02 -0.74
N HIS A 220 -2.40 25.17 -1.77
CA HIS A 220 -3.60 24.73 -2.48
C HIS A 220 -4.50 23.80 -1.64
N TYR A 221 -3.96 23.20 -0.58
CA TYR A 221 -4.71 22.31 0.33
C TYR A 221 -5.14 22.99 1.63
N ALA A 222 -4.64 24.19 1.91
CA ALA A 222 -5.02 24.98 3.10
C ALA A 222 -6.34 25.75 2.88
N GLU A 223 -6.80 25.89 1.64
CA GLU A 223 -8.00 26.66 1.25
C GLU A 223 -9.26 25.76 1.08
N THR A 224 -9.13 24.43 1.33
CA THR A 224 -10.23 23.47 1.28
C THR A 224 -10.55 22.91 2.66
#